data_b84e37101844bf3ef093c80ab37902bf
#
_entry.id   b84e37101844bf3ef093c80ab37902bf
#
_cell.length_a   1.000
_cell.length_b   1.000
_cell.length_c   1.000
_cell.angle_alpha   90.00
_cell.angle_beta   90.00
_cell.angle_gamma   90.00
#
_symmetry.space_group_name_H-M   'P 1'
#
loop_
_entity.id
_entity.type
_entity.pdbx_description
1 polymer ?
#
loop_
_entity_poly.entity_id
_entity_poly.type
_entity_poly.pdbx_seq_one_letter_code
_entity_poly.pdbx_strand_id
1 'polypeptide(L)'
;MCIRDRHIDARNRNDLNMDSVIEEMKKSNFVFFSGGSPNHLYDAINDSKFSDELQNIENRGIIAGCSAGAMIMGEKMIKGVGLNYLPKTIVIPHYGESFYSWVSNTVKVLNRGKYKLLCLEKDTYFIKDGDQLSVLGLSLIHI
;
A
#
# COMPACT_ATOMS: atom_id res chain seq x y z
N MET A 1 -15.53 23.59 3.04
CA MET A 1 -15.15 22.48 2.12
C MET A 1 -15.70 21.21 2.73
N CYS A 2 -16.71 20.58 2.14
CA CYS A 2 -17.22 19.30 2.66
C CYS A 2 -16.35 18.19 2.08
N ILE A 3 -15.62 17.48 2.92
CA ILE A 3 -14.96 16.24 2.55
C ILE A 3 -16.07 15.19 2.44
N ARG A 4 -16.29 14.68 1.24
CA ARG A 4 -17.16 13.52 1.02
C ARG A 4 -16.26 12.33 0.78
N ASP A 5 -15.96 11.61 1.84
CA ASP A 5 -15.37 10.29 1.76
C ASP A 5 -16.47 9.25 1.53
N ARG A 6 -16.13 8.21 0.80
CA ARG A 6 -17.01 7.07 0.54
C ARG A 6 -16.29 5.81 0.89
N HIS A 7 -16.89 5.02 1.75
CA HIS A 7 -16.43 3.68 2.03
C HIS A 7 -16.90 2.73 0.92
N ILE A 8 -15.93 2.04 0.30
CA ILE A 8 -16.20 0.98 -0.66
C ILE A 8 -16.12 -0.35 0.12
N ASP A 9 -17.26 -0.96 0.41
CA ASP A 9 -17.33 -2.30 1.03
C ASP A 9 -17.18 -3.38 -0.05
N ALA A 10 -15.95 -3.51 -0.56
CA ALA A 10 -15.60 -4.54 -1.53
C ALA A 10 -14.81 -5.65 -0.83
N ARG A 11 -15.25 -6.89 -0.97
CA ARG A 11 -14.66 -8.06 -0.30
C ARG A 11 -13.88 -8.95 -1.24
N ASN A 12 -14.05 -8.75 -2.53
CA ASN A 12 -13.42 -9.56 -3.57
C ASN A 12 -13.32 -8.77 -4.88
N ARG A 13 -12.68 -9.37 -5.88
CA ARG A 13 -12.49 -8.76 -7.20
C ARG A 13 -13.80 -8.45 -7.93
N ASN A 14 -14.83 -9.26 -7.77
CA ASN A 14 -16.11 -9.01 -8.44
C ASN A 14 -16.75 -7.72 -7.92
N ASP A 15 -16.67 -7.48 -6.62
CA ASP A 15 -17.19 -6.25 -6.01
C ASP A 15 -16.42 -5.03 -6.56
N LEU A 16 -15.09 -5.12 -6.69
CA LEU A 16 -14.24 -4.06 -7.24
C LEU A 16 -14.44 -3.84 -8.75
N ASN A 17 -15.04 -4.78 -9.47
CA ASN A 17 -15.37 -4.65 -10.88
C ASN A 17 -16.78 -4.08 -11.12
N MET A 18 -17.56 -3.81 -10.09
CA MET A 18 -18.91 -3.23 -10.23
C MET A 18 -18.83 -1.82 -10.82
N ASP A 19 -19.67 -1.53 -11.78
CA ASP A 19 -19.68 -0.23 -12.46
C ASP A 19 -19.93 0.93 -11.49
N SER A 20 -20.71 0.73 -10.44
CA SER A 20 -20.92 1.72 -9.37
C SER A 20 -19.62 2.08 -8.63
N VAL A 21 -18.75 1.11 -8.36
CA VAL A 21 -17.45 1.31 -7.73
C VAL A 21 -16.52 2.08 -8.68
N ILE A 22 -16.48 1.68 -9.93
CA ILE A 22 -15.66 2.34 -10.96
C ILE A 22 -16.09 3.80 -11.17
N GLU A 23 -17.39 4.08 -11.22
CA GLU A 23 -17.90 5.46 -11.33
C GLU A 23 -17.54 6.34 -10.12
N GLU A 24 -17.51 5.78 -8.90
CA GLU A 24 -17.01 6.52 -7.73
C GLU A 24 -15.49 6.73 -7.81
N MET A 25 -14.71 5.74 -8.28
CA MET A 25 -13.28 5.88 -8.49
C MET A 25 -12.94 6.97 -9.50
N LYS A 26 -13.67 7.08 -10.61
CA LYS A 26 -13.46 8.13 -11.62
C LYS A 26 -13.62 9.55 -11.05
N LYS A 27 -14.47 9.72 -10.04
CA LYS A 27 -14.71 11.00 -9.35
C LYS A 27 -13.73 11.27 -8.21
N SER A 28 -12.97 10.24 -7.80
CA SER A 28 -12.06 10.31 -6.66
C SER A 28 -10.69 10.84 -7.08
N ASN A 29 -10.07 11.58 -6.19
CA ASN A 29 -8.67 12.01 -6.27
C ASN A 29 -7.85 11.55 -5.05
N PHE A 30 -8.45 10.75 -4.19
CA PHE A 30 -7.80 10.16 -3.03
C PHE A 30 -8.35 8.75 -2.79
N VAL A 31 -7.45 7.79 -2.67
CA VAL A 31 -7.78 6.40 -2.30
C VAL A 31 -6.95 6.00 -1.10
N PHE A 32 -7.61 5.42 -0.11
CA PHE A 32 -6.97 4.93 1.10
C PHE A 32 -7.26 3.46 1.31
N PHE A 33 -6.19 2.66 1.39
CA PHE A 33 -6.27 1.24 1.73
C PHE A 33 -6.05 1.04 3.23
N SER A 34 -7.03 0.48 3.91
CA SER A 34 -6.95 0.19 5.34
C SER A 34 -6.17 -1.10 5.64
N GLY A 35 -6.13 -1.48 6.92
CA GLY A 35 -5.51 -2.71 7.38
C GLY A 35 -6.31 -3.98 7.03
N GLY A 36 -5.74 -5.14 7.37
CA GLY A 36 -6.35 -6.45 7.17
C GLY A 36 -5.35 -7.47 6.61
N SER A 37 -5.79 -8.32 5.69
CA SER A 37 -4.93 -9.29 5.01
C SER A 37 -4.34 -8.70 3.73
N PRO A 38 -3.01 -8.52 3.64
CA PRO A 38 -2.40 -7.92 2.46
C PRO A 38 -2.54 -8.78 1.21
N ASN A 39 -2.49 -10.10 1.33
CA ASN A 39 -2.67 -11.01 0.19
C ASN A 39 -4.11 -10.94 -0.33
N HIS A 40 -5.09 -10.96 0.57
CA HIS A 40 -6.49 -10.85 0.17
C HIS A 40 -6.79 -9.50 -0.51
N LEU A 41 -6.24 -8.42 0.02
CA LEU A 41 -6.36 -7.08 -0.57
C LEU A 41 -5.72 -7.02 -1.96
N TYR A 42 -4.51 -7.56 -2.11
CA TYR A 42 -3.83 -7.63 -3.40
C TYR A 42 -4.62 -8.47 -4.41
N ASP A 43 -5.09 -9.67 -4.02
CA ASP A 43 -5.83 -10.57 -4.90
C ASP A 43 -7.17 -9.98 -5.37
N ALA A 44 -7.80 -9.15 -4.52
CA ALA A 44 -9.01 -8.44 -4.91
C ALA A 44 -8.74 -7.33 -5.94
N ILE A 45 -7.63 -6.59 -5.77
CA ILE A 45 -7.27 -5.45 -6.63
C ILE A 45 -6.65 -5.90 -7.95
N ASN A 46 -5.73 -6.87 -7.89
CA ASN A 46 -4.96 -7.29 -9.06
C ASN A 46 -5.86 -7.78 -10.20
N ASP A 47 -5.54 -7.40 -11.42
CA ASP A 47 -6.30 -7.73 -12.64
C ASP A 47 -7.81 -7.35 -12.57
N SER A 48 -8.12 -6.22 -11.94
CA SER A 48 -9.47 -5.68 -11.84
C SER A 48 -9.58 -4.33 -12.58
N LYS A 49 -10.81 -3.95 -12.98
CA LYS A 49 -11.08 -2.59 -13.49
C LYS A 49 -10.70 -1.50 -12.46
N PHE A 50 -10.78 -1.83 -11.18
CA PHE A 50 -10.35 -0.95 -10.09
C PHE A 50 -8.84 -0.68 -10.16
N SER A 51 -8.03 -1.68 -10.49
CA SER A 51 -6.57 -1.51 -10.71
C SER A 51 -6.27 -0.53 -11.84
N ASP A 52 -7.04 -0.58 -12.93
CA ASP A 52 -6.89 0.35 -14.05
C ASP A 52 -7.19 1.79 -13.62
N GLU A 53 -8.25 2.00 -12.82
CA GLU A 53 -8.58 3.32 -12.28
C GLU A 53 -7.57 3.80 -11.23
N LEU A 54 -6.91 2.93 -10.49
CA LEU A 54 -5.80 3.32 -9.60
C LEU A 54 -4.66 3.96 -10.38
N GLN A 55 -4.31 3.44 -11.56
CA GLN A 55 -3.29 4.05 -12.42
C GLN A 55 -3.69 5.46 -12.87
N ASN A 56 -4.98 5.67 -13.17
CA ASN A 56 -5.50 6.99 -13.48
C ASN A 56 -5.42 7.95 -12.28
N ILE A 57 -5.69 7.46 -11.07
CA ILE A 57 -5.59 8.26 -9.84
C ILE A 57 -4.13 8.59 -9.51
N GLU A 58 -3.18 7.70 -9.75
CA GLU A 58 -1.75 7.97 -9.55
C GLU A 58 -1.31 9.24 -10.29
N ASN A 59 -1.88 9.52 -11.46
CA ASN A 59 -1.54 10.69 -12.26
C ASN A 59 -2.24 12.00 -11.83
N ARG A 60 -3.30 11.95 -11.01
CA ARG A 60 -4.15 13.11 -10.69
C ARG A 60 -4.49 13.27 -9.21
N GLY A 61 -4.06 12.37 -8.38
CA GLY A 61 -4.48 12.30 -6.98
C GLY A 61 -3.48 11.62 -6.08
N ILE A 62 -3.99 11.08 -4.98
CA ILE A 62 -3.17 10.45 -3.95
C ILE A 62 -3.68 9.03 -3.69
N ILE A 63 -2.75 8.09 -3.63
CA ILE A 63 -3.00 6.73 -3.17
C ILE A 63 -2.24 6.55 -1.85
N ALA A 64 -2.95 6.16 -0.81
CA ALA A 64 -2.39 5.97 0.51
C ALA A 64 -2.79 4.61 1.10
N GLY A 65 -2.02 4.13 2.06
CA GLY A 65 -2.31 2.87 2.72
C GLY A 65 -1.71 2.77 4.12
N CYS A 66 -2.40 2.04 4.98
CA CYS A 66 -1.97 1.74 6.34
C CYS A 66 -1.92 0.22 6.55
N SER A 67 -0.94 -0.28 7.32
CA SER A 67 -0.80 -1.70 7.64
C SER A 67 -0.77 -2.57 6.37
N ALA A 68 -1.78 -3.42 6.13
CA ALA A 68 -1.88 -4.21 4.89
C ALA A 68 -1.89 -3.33 3.63
N GLY A 69 -2.59 -2.18 3.68
CA GLY A 69 -2.60 -1.20 2.60
C GLY A 69 -1.22 -0.60 2.33
N ALA A 70 -0.38 -0.41 3.35
CA ALA A 70 1.01 0.02 3.16
C ALA A 70 1.86 -1.12 2.56
N MET A 71 1.65 -2.36 2.99
CA MET A 71 2.42 -3.52 2.48
C MET A 71 2.24 -3.73 0.98
N ILE A 72 1.03 -3.56 0.44
CA ILE A 72 0.76 -3.75 -0.98
C ILE A 72 1.39 -2.66 -1.88
N MET A 73 1.83 -1.52 -1.32
CA MET A 73 2.50 -0.46 -2.10
C MET A 73 3.87 -0.88 -2.62
N GLY A 74 4.56 -1.79 -1.97
CA GLY A 74 5.83 -2.34 -2.44
C GLY A 74 5.71 -3.16 -3.72
N GLU A 75 6.83 -3.47 -4.36
CA GLU A 75 6.89 -4.47 -5.43
C GLU A 75 6.67 -5.87 -4.87
N LYS A 76 7.16 -6.10 -3.65
CA LYS A 76 7.02 -7.36 -2.93
C LYS A 76 6.41 -7.13 -1.56
N MET A 77 5.65 -8.11 -1.13
CA MET A 77 5.25 -8.28 0.27
C MET A 77 6.11 -9.37 0.93
N ILE A 78 5.97 -9.55 2.22
CA ILE A 78 6.62 -10.65 2.95
C ILE A 78 6.25 -12.01 2.32
N LYS A 79 4.98 -12.15 1.94
CA LYS A 79 4.49 -13.31 1.18
C LYS A 79 3.71 -12.79 -0.03
N GLY A 80 4.29 -12.90 -1.22
CA GLY A 80 3.63 -12.52 -2.46
C GLY A 80 4.19 -11.25 -3.12
N VAL A 81 3.47 -10.73 -4.09
CA VAL A 81 3.76 -9.52 -4.86
C VAL A 81 2.86 -8.38 -4.42
N GLY A 82 3.29 -7.14 -4.60
CA GLY A 82 2.52 -5.94 -4.35
C GLY A 82 2.17 -5.18 -5.63
N LEU A 83 1.58 -4.00 -5.48
CA LEU A 83 1.14 -3.16 -6.60
C LEU A 83 2.28 -2.39 -7.28
N ASN A 84 3.50 -2.49 -6.75
CA ASN A 84 4.72 -1.91 -7.34
C ASN A 84 4.76 -0.37 -7.42
N TYR A 85 4.03 0.35 -6.57
CA TYR A 85 4.20 1.80 -6.45
C TYR A 85 5.59 2.19 -5.92
N LEU A 86 6.23 1.28 -5.19
CA LEU A 86 7.60 1.39 -4.69
C LEU A 86 8.45 0.25 -5.27
N PRO A 87 9.13 0.46 -6.43
CA PRO A 87 9.95 -0.55 -7.08
C PRO A 87 11.10 -1.03 -6.19
N LYS A 88 11.41 -2.30 -6.29
CA LYS A 88 12.48 -2.97 -5.51
C LYS A 88 12.36 -2.77 -4.00
N THR A 89 11.13 -2.61 -3.49
CA THR A 89 10.87 -2.32 -2.07
C THR A 89 9.90 -3.33 -1.47
N ILE A 90 10.16 -3.70 -0.22
CA ILE A 90 9.24 -4.40 0.67
C ILE A 90 8.90 -3.42 1.80
N VAL A 91 7.61 -3.13 1.99
CA VAL A 91 7.13 -2.27 3.08
C VAL A 91 6.79 -3.13 4.29
N ILE A 92 7.34 -2.78 5.44
CA ILE A 92 7.11 -3.45 6.73
C ILE A 92 6.52 -2.41 7.70
N PRO A 93 5.21 -2.37 7.85
CA PRO A 93 4.55 -1.51 8.84
C PRO A 93 4.73 -2.06 10.26
N HIS A 94 4.36 -1.28 11.26
CA HIS A 94 4.42 -1.65 12.68
C HIS A 94 5.82 -2.08 13.15
N TYR A 95 6.86 -1.52 12.53
CA TYR A 95 8.23 -1.81 12.94
C TYR A 95 8.43 -1.30 14.37
N GLY A 96 9.19 -2.05 15.19
CA GLY A 96 9.33 -1.73 16.62
C GLY A 96 8.39 -2.53 17.53
N GLU A 97 7.27 -3.05 17.03
CA GLU A 97 6.48 -4.05 17.74
C GLU A 97 7.18 -5.42 17.66
N SER A 98 7.21 -6.17 18.76
CA SER A 98 8.04 -7.38 18.91
C SER A 98 7.86 -8.39 17.77
N PHE A 99 6.62 -8.63 17.34
CA PHE A 99 6.33 -9.57 16.25
C PHE A 99 6.88 -9.08 14.90
N TYR A 100 6.68 -7.80 14.57
CA TYR A 100 7.12 -7.24 13.29
C TYR A 100 8.64 -7.04 13.23
N SER A 101 9.30 -6.80 14.34
CA SER A 101 10.77 -6.79 14.43
C SER A 101 11.37 -8.15 14.11
N TRP A 102 10.76 -9.23 14.61
CA TRP A 102 11.19 -10.59 14.25
C TRP A 102 10.97 -10.88 12.77
N VAL A 103 9.80 -10.52 12.22
CA VAL A 103 9.49 -10.68 10.79
C VAL A 103 10.49 -9.93 9.94
N SER A 104 10.81 -8.67 10.26
CA SER A 104 11.77 -7.87 9.49
C SER A 104 13.16 -8.48 9.49
N ASN A 105 13.64 -8.98 10.61
CA ASN A 105 14.93 -9.65 10.70
C ASN A 105 14.97 -10.93 9.85
N THR A 106 13.89 -11.71 9.86
CA THR A 106 13.76 -12.89 8.99
C THR A 106 13.79 -12.49 7.51
N VAL A 107 13.05 -11.44 7.13
CA VAL A 107 13.03 -10.92 5.76
C VAL A 107 14.40 -10.41 5.35
N LYS A 108 15.16 -9.72 6.23
CA LYS A 108 16.54 -9.29 5.96
C LYS A 108 17.43 -10.47 5.57
N VAL A 109 17.40 -11.55 6.34
CA VAL A 109 18.22 -12.74 6.09
C VAL A 109 17.84 -13.40 4.77
N LEU A 110 16.54 -13.52 4.47
CA LEU A 110 16.06 -14.18 3.26
C LEU A 110 16.18 -13.29 2.01
N ASN A 111 16.12 -11.97 2.18
CA ASN A 111 16.14 -11.00 1.07
C ASN A 111 17.50 -10.91 0.38
N ARG A 112 18.60 -11.17 1.06
CA ARG A 112 19.99 -11.11 0.56
C ARG A 112 20.30 -9.81 -0.22
N GLY A 113 19.70 -8.69 0.18
CA GLY A 113 19.91 -7.39 -0.48
C GLY A 113 19.17 -7.20 -1.82
N LYS A 114 18.28 -8.10 -2.20
CA LYS A 114 17.52 -8.01 -3.47
C LYS A 114 16.51 -6.86 -3.48
N TYR A 115 15.89 -6.59 -2.35
CA TYR A 115 14.89 -5.54 -2.17
C TYR A 115 15.29 -4.61 -1.03
N LYS A 116 14.96 -3.33 -1.15
CA LYS A 116 15.03 -2.37 -0.05
C LYS A 116 13.93 -2.68 0.95
N LEU A 117 14.24 -2.64 2.24
CA LEU A 117 13.24 -2.81 3.30
C LEU A 117 12.87 -1.43 3.83
N LEU A 118 11.62 -1.04 3.64
CA LEU A 118 11.04 0.19 4.16
C LEU A 118 10.27 -0.16 5.45
N CYS A 119 10.93 0.03 6.59
CA CYS A 119 10.37 -0.28 7.90
C CYS A 119 9.75 1.00 8.49
N LEU A 120 8.44 1.00 8.67
CA LEU A 120 7.67 2.13 9.19
C LEU A 120 7.26 1.86 10.63
N GLU A 121 7.74 2.68 11.56
CA GLU A 121 7.26 2.69 12.93
C GLU A 121 5.88 3.34 13.04
N LYS A 122 5.27 3.23 14.21
CA LYS A 122 4.03 3.93 14.52
C LYS A 122 4.21 5.44 14.31
N ASP A 123 3.15 6.09 13.85
CA ASP A 123 3.11 7.54 13.60
C ASP A 123 4.17 8.04 12.61
N THR A 124 4.59 7.17 11.68
CA THR A 124 5.53 7.48 10.61
C THR A 124 4.85 7.35 9.25
N TYR A 125 5.06 8.35 8.40
CA TYR A 125 4.53 8.40 7.03
C TYR A 125 5.69 8.46 6.04
N PHE A 126 5.61 7.63 5.01
CA PHE A 126 6.48 7.70 3.85
C PHE A 126 5.69 8.24 2.67
N ILE A 127 6.21 9.27 2.04
CA ILE A 127 5.55 9.96 0.92
C ILE A 127 6.46 9.87 -0.30
N LYS A 128 5.89 9.41 -1.41
CA LYS A 128 6.50 9.46 -2.74
C LYS A 128 5.70 10.40 -3.63
N ASP A 129 6.35 11.43 -4.17
CA ASP A 129 5.78 12.36 -5.14
C ASP A 129 6.73 12.44 -6.34
N GLY A 130 6.37 11.75 -7.43
CA GLY A 130 7.28 11.49 -8.53
C GLY A 130 8.56 10.78 -8.04
N ASP A 131 9.71 11.42 -8.26
CA ASP A 131 11.02 10.94 -7.79
C ASP A 131 11.40 11.46 -6.39
N GLN A 132 10.61 12.36 -5.83
CA GLN A 132 10.85 12.89 -4.49
C GLN A 132 10.32 11.93 -3.44
N LEU A 133 11.16 11.66 -2.44
CA LEU A 133 10.83 10.82 -1.30
C LEU A 133 10.97 11.65 -0.03
N SER A 134 9.96 11.59 0.82
CA SER A 134 9.98 12.28 2.12
C SER A 134 9.41 11.40 3.22
N VAL A 135 9.80 11.70 4.44
CA VAL A 135 9.37 11.00 5.65
C VAL A 135 8.87 12.03 6.65
N LEU A 136 7.70 11.78 7.20
CA LEU A 136 7.12 12.54 8.30
C LEU A 136 6.89 11.60 9.47
N GLY A 137 7.23 12.03 10.69
CA GLY A 137 7.02 11.25 11.92
C GLY A 137 8.30 10.93 12.67
N LEU A 138 8.22 9.96 13.57
CA LEU A 138 9.24 9.74 14.59
C LEU A 138 10.47 8.98 14.09
N SER A 139 10.30 7.98 13.21
CA SER A 139 11.43 7.16 12.77
C SER A 139 11.12 6.40 11.48
N LEU A 140 12.09 6.38 10.59
CA LEU A 140 12.16 5.51 9.44
C LEU A 140 13.46 4.71 9.50
N ILE A 141 13.35 3.40 9.45
CA ILE A 141 14.50 2.52 9.28
C ILE A 141 14.51 2.00 7.85
N HIS A 142 15.49 2.43 7.09
CA HIS A 142 15.79 1.94 5.75
C HIS A 142 16.98 0.98 5.84
N ILE A 143 16.79 -0.25 5.36
CA ILE A 143 17.84 -1.29 5.41
C ILE A 143 18.01 -1.87 4.03
#